data_eae5401a97dc02ea9992cf5cb3966639
#
_entry.id   eae5401a97dc02ea9992cf5cb3966639
#
_cell.length_a   1.000
_cell.length_b   1.000
_cell.length_c   1.000
_cell.angle_alpha   90.00
_cell.angle_beta   90.00
_cell.angle_gamma   90.00
#
_symmetry.space_group_name_H-M   'P 1'
#
loop_
_entity.id
_entity.type
_entity.pdbx_description
1 polymer ?
#
loop_
_entity_poly.entity_id
_entity_poly.type
_entity_poly.pdbx_seq_one_letter_code
_entity_poly.pdbx_strand_id
1 'polypeptide(L)'
;RVEYIQNLSALLKGLEIRANVSLYKESYNSTPFITVPYQYRLLDYNHQTGKHTLEQLVEGEKNLKVEPNSKVTIDETQLAGEFRLYYNGNWGDHTVSYTGLFNLSQFASSQGRTLFDAIKHRNMGLSMRLSYGFKERYYLEGSFGYNGSERFAKNNRFGFFPSVGLSYVISKEPFMVGTSHWLSFLKLRASYGKVGNDGIGTGSGIGENGRYVYLPNIGVDSQGHYSIKSYGDPTVQWEIAEQTNFGLEMTFWNGLLDFTFDIYQEIRHNILSQRVIVPGSMGLGLYPDANIGAVRSRGFDFAGKVQHAFSNDFWFIL
;
A
#
# COMPACT_ATOMS: atom_id res chain seq x y z
N ARG A 1 9.20 -11.56 16.19
CA ARG A 1 7.86 -12.06 15.87
C ARG A 1 7.55 -13.27 16.70
N VAL A 2 6.35 -13.31 17.29
CA VAL A 2 5.78 -14.47 17.98
C VAL A 2 4.49 -14.82 17.26
N GLU A 3 4.29 -16.10 16.96
CA GLU A 3 3.11 -16.62 16.30
C GLU A 3 2.52 -17.76 17.11
N TYR A 4 1.21 -17.73 17.30
CA TYR A 4 0.44 -18.77 17.94
C TYR A 4 -0.55 -19.33 16.92
N ILE A 5 -0.56 -20.65 16.73
CA ILE A 5 -1.46 -21.36 15.83
C ILE A 5 -2.19 -22.41 16.64
N GLN A 6 -3.51 -22.38 16.62
CA GLN A 6 -4.36 -23.35 17.30
C GLN A 6 -5.35 -23.96 16.32
N ASN A 7 -5.23 -25.27 16.11
CA ASN A 7 -6.23 -26.05 15.41
C ASN A 7 -7.38 -26.34 16.38
N LEU A 8 -8.58 -25.98 16.01
CA LEU A 8 -9.80 -26.16 16.79
C LEU A 8 -10.72 -27.22 16.17
N SER A 9 -10.18 -28.17 15.40
CA SER A 9 -10.96 -29.25 14.74
C SER A 9 -11.72 -30.15 15.71
N ALA A 10 -11.35 -30.12 17.00
CA ALA A 10 -12.13 -30.79 18.05
C ALA A 10 -13.50 -30.13 18.30
N LEU A 11 -13.62 -28.82 18.07
CA LEU A 11 -14.88 -28.07 18.16
C LEU A 11 -15.63 -28.09 16.83
N LEU A 12 -14.91 -27.78 15.75
CA LEU A 12 -15.46 -27.75 14.39
C LEU A 12 -14.35 -28.12 13.41
N LYS A 13 -14.56 -29.22 12.67
CA LYS A 13 -13.60 -29.70 11.68
C LYS A 13 -13.28 -28.61 10.65
N GLY A 14 -11.98 -28.26 10.50
CA GLY A 14 -11.53 -27.24 9.59
C GLY A 14 -11.46 -25.83 10.19
N LEU A 15 -11.69 -25.69 11.52
CA LEU A 15 -11.53 -24.41 12.23
C LEU A 15 -10.11 -24.25 12.75
N GLU A 16 -9.50 -23.08 12.49
CA GLU A 16 -8.15 -22.73 12.94
C GLU A 16 -8.10 -21.26 13.34
N ILE A 17 -7.37 -20.98 14.40
CA ILE A 17 -7.05 -19.62 14.85
C ILE A 17 -5.55 -19.41 14.74
N ARG A 18 -5.17 -18.24 14.26
CA ARG A 18 -3.79 -17.74 14.29
C ARG A 18 -3.75 -16.36 14.93
N ALA A 19 -2.81 -16.18 15.81
CA ALA A 19 -2.48 -14.86 16.36
C ALA A 19 -0.98 -14.60 16.19
N ASN A 20 -0.62 -13.42 15.77
CA ASN A 20 0.77 -13.02 15.71
C ASN A 20 0.98 -11.62 16.29
N VAL A 21 2.15 -11.44 16.92
CA VAL A 21 2.66 -10.14 17.37
C VAL A 21 4.07 -10.00 16.85
N SER A 22 4.36 -8.88 16.23
CA SER A 22 5.69 -8.55 15.74
C SER A 22 6.14 -7.19 16.27
N LEU A 23 7.39 -7.15 16.73
CA LEU A 23 8.10 -5.93 17.06
C LEU A 23 9.31 -5.83 16.14
N TYR A 24 9.43 -4.73 15.43
CA TYR A 24 10.61 -4.36 14.68
C TYR A 24 11.16 -3.07 15.25
N LYS A 25 12.46 -3.02 15.45
CA LYS A 25 13.17 -1.81 15.85
C LYS A 25 14.43 -1.69 15.03
N GLU A 26 14.61 -0.52 14.44
CA GLU A 26 15.82 -0.12 13.73
C GLU A 26 16.37 1.14 14.36
N SER A 27 17.71 1.18 14.53
CA SER A 27 18.42 2.36 15.00
C SER A 27 19.58 2.64 14.06
N TYR A 28 19.58 3.81 13.46
CA TYR A 28 20.68 4.30 12.66
C TYR A 28 21.39 5.43 13.39
N ASN A 29 22.71 5.29 13.57
CA ASN A 29 23.55 6.30 14.20
C ASN A 29 24.66 6.70 13.24
N SER A 30 24.75 7.99 12.94
CA SER A 30 25.84 8.57 12.15
C SER A 30 26.56 9.64 12.95
N THR A 31 27.87 9.50 13.04
CA THR A 31 28.74 10.49 13.68
C THR A 31 29.77 10.92 12.64
N PRO A 32 29.54 12.04 11.95
CA PRO A 32 30.47 12.52 10.95
C PRO A 32 31.73 13.08 11.62
N PHE A 33 32.87 12.78 11.00
CA PHE A 33 34.15 13.34 11.36
C PHE A 33 34.55 14.32 10.27
N ILE A 34 35.04 15.46 10.69
CA ILE A 34 35.61 16.48 9.81
C ILE A 34 37.09 16.64 10.05
N THR A 35 37.80 17.01 9.03
CA THR A 35 39.18 17.45 9.11
C THR A 35 39.35 18.66 8.22
N VAL A 36 40.14 19.60 8.65
CA VAL A 36 40.55 20.74 7.83
C VAL A 36 41.88 20.37 7.16
N PRO A 37 41.91 20.17 5.84
CA PRO A 37 43.15 19.82 5.15
C PRO A 37 44.09 21.00 5.13
N TYR A 38 45.40 20.74 5.25
CA TYR A 38 46.44 21.71 4.99
C TYR A 38 46.39 22.09 3.50
N GLN A 39 46.30 23.39 3.18
CA GLN A 39 46.30 23.85 1.80
C GLN A 39 47.53 24.71 1.57
N TYR A 40 48.24 24.44 0.48
CA TYR A 40 49.46 25.12 0.09
C TYR A 40 49.33 25.67 -1.33
N ARG A 41 49.89 26.81 -1.58
CA ARG A 41 50.10 27.38 -2.92
C ARG A 41 51.56 27.23 -3.30
N LEU A 42 51.84 26.77 -4.52
CA LEU A 42 53.19 26.78 -5.06
C LEU A 42 53.61 28.19 -5.41
N LEU A 43 54.65 28.72 -4.75
CA LEU A 43 55.22 30.03 -5.03
C LEU A 43 56.27 29.97 -6.08
N ASP A 44 57.15 28.98 -6.00
CA ASP A 44 58.29 28.83 -6.95
C ASP A 44 58.65 27.37 -7.14
N TYR A 45 59.09 27.04 -8.34
CA TYR A 45 59.56 25.69 -8.69
C TYR A 45 60.84 25.80 -9.57
N ASN A 46 61.94 25.31 -9.06
CA ASN A 46 63.18 25.23 -9.81
C ASN A 46 63.28 23.91 -10.61
N HIS A 47 63.11 24.01 -11.92
CA HIS A 47 63.12 22.88 -12.83
C HIS A 47 64.45 22.10 -12.89
N GLN A 48 65.60 22.74 -12.54
CA GLN A 48 66.94 22.11 -12.58
C GLN A 48 67.18 21.28 -11.31
N THR A 49 66.71 21.75 -10.16
CA THR A 49 67.01 21.10 -8.88
C THR A 49 65.80 20.33 -8.30
N GLY A 50 64.59 20.48 -8.89
CA GLY A 50 63.36 19.89 -8.39
C GLY A 50 62.83 20.54 -7.08
N LYS A 51 63.52 21.59 -6.60
CA LYS A 51 63.09 22.29 -5.37
C LYS A 51 61.86 23.13 -5.62
N HIS A 52 60.93 23.14 -4.66
CA HIS A 52 59.73 23.95 -4.67
C HIS A 52 59.58 24.73 -3.35
N THR A 53 59.00 25.91 -3.42
CA THR A 53 58.61 26.72 -2.28
C THR A 53 57.12 26.76 -2.20
N LEU A 54 56.57 26.38 -1.05
CA LEU A 54 55.12 26.35 -0.79
C LEU A 54 54.79 27.43 0.22
N GLU A 55 53.71 28.13 -0.02
CA GLU A 55 53.07 29.02 0.94
C GLU A 55 51.87 28.27 1.51
N GLN A 56 51.78 28.22 2.81
CA GLN A 56 50.61 27.64 3.47
C GLN A 56 49.48 28.66 3.44
N LEU A 57 48.34 28.29 2.80
CA LEU A 57 47.15 29.12 2.71
C LEU A 57 46.18 28.85 3.85
N VAL A 58 46.08 27.58 4.26
CA VAL A 58 45.19 27.14 5.32
C VAL A 58 45.98 26.24 6.26
N GLU A 59 45.96 26.54 7.53
CA GLU A 59 46.48 25.65 8.57
C GLU A 59 45.47 24.54 8.81
N GLY A 60 45.84 23.34 8.37
CA GLY A 60 45.00 22.15 8.57
C GLY A 60 45.12 21.60 10.00
N GLU A 61 44.24 20.69 10.31
CA GLU A 61 44.22 19.99 11.59
C GLU A 61 44.73 18.56 11.41
N LYS A 62 45.63 18.13 12.29
CA LYS A 62 46.19 16.76 12.24
C LYS A 62 45.21 15.69 12.68
N ASN A 63 44.23 16.07 13.50
CA ASN A 63 43.29 15.14 14.11
C ASN A 63 41.91 15.29 13.50
N LEU A 64 41.22 14.16 13.29
CA LEU A 64 39.82 14.14 12.97
C LEU A 64 39.02 14.69 14.18
N LYS A 65 38.12 15.62 13.92
CA LYS A 65 37.18 16.10 14.93
C LYS A 65 35.79 15.62 14.63
N VAL A 66 35.03 15.32 15.67
CA VAL A 66 33.59 15.10 15.52
C VAL A 66 32.94 16.44 15.21
N GLU A 67 32.17 16.49 14.13
CA GLU A 67 31.42 17.69 13.78
C GLU A 67 30.33 17.93 14.82
N PRO A 68 30.38 19.05 15.58
CA PRO A 68 29.35 19.36 16.54
C PRO A 68 27.99 19.52 15.86
N ASN A 69 26.93 18.99 16.45
CA ASN A 69 25.55 19.09 15.95
C ASN A 69 25.20 18.36 14.65
N SER A 70 26.12 17.58 14.09
CA SER A 70 25.85 16.76 12.88
C SER A 70 25.62 15.28 13.19
N LYS A 71 25.60 14.90 14.47
CA LYS A 71 25.22 13.56 14.88
C LYS A 71 23.76 13.31 14.57
N VAL A 72 23.50 12.32 13.72
CA VAL A 72 22.15 11.87 13.38
C VAL A 72 21.87 10.56 14.09
N THR A 73 20.77 10.52 14.82
CA THR A 73 20.23 9.30 15.40
C THR A 73 18.80 9.15 14.91
N ILE A 74 18.52 8.05 14.24
CA ILE A 74 17.19 7.73 13.75
C ILE A 74 16.78 6.42 14.42
N ASP A 75 15.70 6.47 15.15
CA ASP A 75 15.10 5.29 15.78
C ASP A 75 13.71 5.07 15.17
N GLU A 76 13.51 3.90 14.61
CA GLU A 76 12.22 3.46 14.07
C GLU A 76 11.72 2.26 14.86
N THR A 77 10.45 2.26 15.18
CA THR A 77 9.81 1.16 15.91
C THR A 77 8.48 0.86 15.25
N GLN A 78 8.29 -0.39 14.90
CA GLN A 78 7.01 -0.90 14.40
C GLN A 78 6.51 -2.01 15.30
N LEU A 79 5.30 -1.86 15.81
CA LEU A 79 4.56 -2.89 16.54
C LEU A 79 3.33 -3.27 15.71
N ALA A 80 3.16 -4.55 15.46
CA ALA A 80 1.98 -5.05 14.75
C ALA A 80 1.42 -6.30 15.45
N GLY A 81 0.10 -6.38 15.50
CA GLY A 81 -0.64 -7.53 15.99
C GLY A 81 -1.71 -7.93 14.99
N GLU A 82 -1.87 -9.22 14.79
CA GLU A 82 -2.90 -9.78 13.93
C GLU A 82 -3.60 -10.94 14.64
N PHE A 83 -4.89 -11.04 14.43
CA PHE A 83 -5.71 -12.19 14.80
C PHE A 83 -6.46 -12.66 13.56
N ARG A 84 -6.35 -13.96 13.25
CA ARG A 84 -6.98 -14.58 12.09
C ARG A 84 -7.80 -15.77 12.53
N LEU A 85 -8.99 -15.88 11.94
CA LEU A 85 -9.90 -17.01 12.08
C LEU A 85 -10.13 -17.62 10.71
N TYR A 86 -9.80 -18.89 10.57
CA TYR A 86 -10.00 -19.64 9.35
C TYR A 86 -11.00 -20.74 9.59
N TYR A 87 -11.85 -20.96 8.62
CA TYR A 87 -12.73 -22.11 8.59
C TYR A 87 -12.82 -22.65 7.17
N ASN A 88 -12.67 -23.97 7.01
CA ASN A 88 -12.87 -24.67 5.77
C ASN A 88 -13.71 -25.92 6.04
N GLY A 89 -14.88 -25.98 5.43
CA GLY A 89 -15.82 -27.07 5.58
C GLY A 89 -16.32 -27.58 4.24
N ASN A 90 -16.45 -28.91 4.13
CA ASN A 90 -17.02 -29.58 2.98
C ASN A 90 -18.13 -30.53 3.48
N TRP A 91 -19.32 -30.38 2.89
CA TRP A 91 -20.47 -31.20 3.22
C TRP A 91 -21.14 -31.67 1.92
N GLY A 92 -20.81 -32.89 1.48
CA GLY A 92 -21.29 -33.42 0.20
C GLY A 92 -20.91 -32.50 -0.95
N ASP A 93 -21.90 -31.93 -1.62
CA ASP A 93 -21.71 -30.99 -2.75
C ASP A 93 -21.39 -29.55 -2.33
N HIS A 94 -21.36 -29.25 -1.04
CA HIS A 94 -21.21 -27.90 -0.52
C HIS A 94 -19.80 -27.69 0.05
N THR A 95 -19.16 -26.59 -0.34
CA THR A 95 -17.86 -26.14 0.17
C THR A 95 -18.02 -24.73 0.74
N VAL A 96 -17.56 -24.51 1.96
CA VAL A 96 -17.55 -23.20 2.60
C VAL A 96 -16.13 -22.88 3.06
N SER A 97 -15.63 -21.70 2.75
CA SER A 97 -14.43 -21.17 3.36
C SER A 97 -14.70 -19.78 3.96
N TYR A 98 -14.18 -19.57 5.14
CA TYR A 98 -14.27 -18.32 5.86
C TYR A 98 -12.89 -17.88 6.33
N THR A 99 -12.58 -16.60 6.17
CA THR A 99 -11.41 -15.96 6.73
C THR A 99 -11.82 -14.66 7.39
N GLY A 100 -11.56 -14.54 8.68
CA GLY A 100 -11.67 -13.29 9.44
C GLY A 100 -10.27 -12.82 9.82
N LEU A 101 -9.99 -11.54 9.68
CA LEU A 101 -8.73 -10.90 10.03
C LEU A 101 -9.00 -9.63 10.82
N PHE A 102 -8.43 -9.53 11.99
CA PHE A 102 -8.32 -8.28 12.74
C PHE A 102 -6.84 -7.92 12.86
N ASN A 103 -6.48 -6.70 12.51
CA ASN A 103 -5.11 -6.22 12.59
C ASN A 103 -5.00 -4.86 13.26
N LEU A 104 -3.90 -4.68 13.98
CA LEU A 104 -3.49 -3.43 14.62
C LEU A 104 -2.03 -3.19 14.25
N SER A 105 -1.68 -1.98 13.89
CA SER A 105 -0.29 -1.60 13.69
C SER A 105 0.01 -0.21 14.24
N GLN A 106 1.23 -0.04 14.74
CA GLN A 106 1.76 1.22 15.22
C GLN A 106 3.19 1.36 14.69
N PHE A 107 3.47 2.49 14.07
CA PHE A 107 4.81 2.90 13.65
C PHE A 107 5.19 4.20 14.32
N ALA A 108 6.44 4.32 14.74
CA ALA A 108 7.03 5.53 15.31
C ALA A 108 8.43 5.73 14.72
N SER A 109 8.73 6.95 14.32
CA SER A 109 10.06 7.35 13.86
C SER A 109 10.53 8.59 14.62
N SER A 110 11.82 8.67 14.93
CA SER A 110 12.44 9.84 15.52
C SER A 110 12.91 10.86 14.48
N GLN A 111 12.71 10.60 13.18
CA GLN A 111 13.13 11.50 12.10
C GLN A 111 12.30 12.79 12.01
N GLY A 112 11.20 12.88 12.74
CA GLY A 112 10.28 14.00 12.68
C GLY A 112 10.93 15.33 13.03
N ARG A 113 10.65 16.36 12.20
CA ARG A 113 11.09 17.74 12.43
C ARG A 113 10.09 18.54 13.26
N THR A 114 8.89 18.05 13.39
CA THR A 114 7.78 18.70 14.11
C THR A 114 7.20 17.78 15.17
N LEU A 115 6.45 18.38 16.11
CA LEU A 115 5.70 17.62 17.11
C LEU A 115 4.73 16.62 16.46
N PHE A 116 4.14 16.97 15.32
CA PHE A 116 3.20 16.12 14.60
C PHE A 116 3.86 14.90 13.95
N ASP A 117 5.13 15.04 13.52
CA ASP A 117 5.89 13.92 12.99
C ASP A 117 6.25 12.90 14.08
N ALA A 118 6.38 13.34 15.32
CA ALA A 118 6.62 12.47 16.47
C ALA A 118 5.38 11.66 16.90
N ILE A 119 4.19 11.98 16.38
CA ILE A 119 2.98 11.22 16.69
C ILE A 119 3.03 9.88 15.97
N LYS A 120 2.82 8.81 16.73
CA LYS A 120 2.85 7.44 16.23
C LYS A 120 1.77 7.21 15.17
N HIS A 121 2.15 6.55 14.07
CA HIS A 121 1.23 6.11 13.02
C HIS A 121 0.46 4.88 13.50
N ARG A 122 -0.85 4.93 13.50
CA ARG A 122 -1.71 3.84 13.98
C ARG A 122 -2.75 3.49 12.92
N ASN A 123 -2.85 2.21 12.65
CA ASN A 123 -3.87 1.65 11.77
C ASN A 123 -4.55 0.49 12.47
N MET A 124 -5.83 0.31 12.21
CA MET A 124 -6.58 -0.86 12.61
C MET A 124 -7.53 -1.28 11.51
N GLY A 125 -7.76 -2.58 11.40
CA GLY A 125 -8.64 -3.11 10.38
C GLY A 125 -9.32 -4.39 10.82
N LEU A 126 -10.56 -4.54 10.37
CA LEU A 126 -11.32 -5.79 10.41
C LEU A 126 -11.66 -6.16 8.98
N SER A 127 -11.27 -7.35 8.55
CA SER A 127 -11.60 -7.88 7.22
C SER A 127 -12.21 -9.25 7.35
N MET A 128 -13.22 -9.51 6.54
CA MET A 128 -13.88 -10.82 6.48
C MET A 128 -14.08 -11.23 5.02
N ARG A 129 -13.94 -12.53 4.77
CA ARG A 129 -14.22 -13.15 3.48
C ARG A 129 -14.94 -14.46 3.71
N LEU A 130 -16.04 -14.63 3.02
CA LEU A 130 -16.83 -15.86 2.99
C LEU A 130 -16.98 -16.31 1.54
N SER A 131 -16.57 -17.54 1.25
CA SER A 131 -16.74 -18.15 -0.05
C SER A 131 -17.58 -19.40 0.11
N TYR A 132 -18.56 -19.58 -0.78
CA TYR A 132 -19.43 -20.73 -0.85
C TYR A 132 -19.37 -21.34 -2.24
N GLY A 133 -19.16 -22.63 -2.31
CA GLY A 133 -19.17 -23.42 -3.55
C GLY A 133 -20.25 -24.48 -3.50
N PHE A 134 -20.96 -24.70 -4.63
CA PHE A 134 -21.94 -25.74 -4.79
C PHE A 134 -21.61 -26.59 -6.01
N LYS A 135 -21.50 -27.92 -5.80
CA LYS A 135 -21.18 -28.93 -6.81
C LYS A 135 -19.93 -28.60 -7.64
N GLU A 136 -19.00 -27.82 -7.07
CA GLU A 136 -17.83 -27.32 -7.78
C GLU A 136 -18.16 -26.55 -9.09
N ARG A 137 -19.40 -26.09 -9.26
CA ARG A 137 -19.89 -25.37 -10.43
C ARG A 137 -20.21 -23.92 -10.12
N TYR A 138 -20.91 -23.67 -9.03
CA TYR A 138 -21.39 -22.35 -8.64
C TYR A 138 -20.60 -21.86 -7.44
N TYR A 139 -20.07 -20.65 -7.53
CA TYR A 139 -19.35 -20.05 -6.43
C TYR A 139 -19.88 -18.65 -6.17
N LEU A 140 -20.11 -18.36 -4.90
CA LEU A 140 -20.46 -17.06 -4.36
C LEU A 140 -19.40 -16.66 -3.36
N GLU A 141 -18.88 -15.44 -3.49
CA GLU A 141 -17.96 -14.87 -2.53
C GLU A 141 -18.47 -13.52 -2.07
N GLY A 142 -18.43 -13.27 -0.76
CA GLY A 142 -18.66 -11.98 -0.15
C GLY A 142 -17.48 -11.61 0.72
N SER A 143 -17.00 -10.38 0.63
CA SER A 143 -15.99 -9.89 1.55
C SER A 143 -16.23 -8.43 1.92
N PHE A 144 -15.66 -8.01 3.03
CA PHE A 144 -15.58 -6.59 3.37
C PHE A 144 -14.31 -6.28 4.17
N GLY A 145 -13.87 -5.03 4.06
CA GLY A 145 -12.89 -4.41 4.93
C GLY A 145 -13.54 -3.26 5.70
N TYR A 146 -13.27 -3.17 6.99
CA TYR A 146 -13.61 -2.02 7.84
C TYR A 146 -12.32 -1.50 8.46
N ASN A 147 -11.79 -0.43 7.88
CA ASN A 147 -10.44 0.07 8.18
C ASN A 147 -10.49 1.46 8.78
N GLY A 148 -9.66 1.69 9.81
CA GLY A 148 -9.51 2.98 10.46
C GLY A 148 -8.16 3.61 10.12
N SER A 149 -8.17 4.87 9.69
CA SER A 149 -6.99 5.68 9.43
C SER A 149 -7.04 6.99 10.22
N GLU A 150 -5.97 7.31 10.90
CA GLU A 150 -5.87 8.57 11.66
C GLU A 150 -5.58 9.80 10.77
N ARG A 151 -5.40 9.60 9.44
CA ARG A 151 -5.30 10.70 8.47
C ARG A 151 -6.58 11.53 8.39
N PHE A 152 -7.69 10.96 8.85
CA PHE A 152 -9.01 11.60 8.81
C PHE A 152 -9.47 12.07 10.19
N ALA A 153 -10.32 13.10 10.20
CA ALA A 153 -11.02 13.54 11.39
C ALA A 153 -11.87 12.41 11.98
N LYS A 154 -12.19 12.48 13.27
CA LYS A 154 -12.84 11.41 14.03
C LYS A 154 -14.05 10.79 13.32
N ASN A 155 -14.88 11.61 12.68
CA ASN A 155 -16.13 11.17 12.06
C ASN A 155 -15.93 10.44 10.72
N ASN A 156 -14.80 10.68 10.03
CA ASN A 156 -14.48 10.11 8.71
C ASN A 156 -13.34 9.07 8.79
N ARG A 157 -12.94 8.74 10.02
CA ARG A 157 -11.77 7.88 10.27
C ARG A 157 -11.94 6.46 9.76
N PHE A 158 -13.14 5.91 9.84
CA PHE A 158 -13.42 4.53 9.45
C PHE A 158 -14.10 4.46 8.10
N GLY A 159 -13.59 3.58 7.22
CA GLY A 159 -14.18 3.27 5.93
C GLY A 159 -14.66 1.82 5.86
N PHE A 160 -15.82 1.60 5.19
CA PHE A 160 -16.39 0.29 4.94
C PHE A 160 -16.35 -0.03 3.45
N PHE A 161 -15.69 -1.14 3.09
CA PHE A 161 -15.35 -1.51 1.72
C PHE A 161 -15.83 -2.93 1.43
N PRO A 162 -17.11 -3.10 1.02
CA PRO A 162 -17.67 -4.40 0.68
C PRO A 162 -17.31 -4.82 -0.73
N SER A 163 -17.27 -6.15 -0.96
CA SER A 163 -17.21 -6.73 -2.30
C SER A 163 -18.01 -8.03 -2.39
N VAL A 164 -18.46 -8.35 -3.61
CA VAL A 164 -19.16 -9.57 -3.95
C VAL A 164 -18.63 -10.11 -5.26
N GLY A 165 -18.48 -11.42 -5.36
CA GLY A 165 -18.06 -12.12 -6.56
C GLY A 165 -18.93 -13.36 -6.80
N LEU A 166 -19.18 -13.63 -8.07
CA LEU A 166 -19.90 -14.80 -8.56
C LEU A 166 -19.05 -15.50 -9.61
N SER A 167 -19.03 -16.82 -9.60
CA SER A 167 -18.47 -17.55 -10.73
C SER A 167 -19.23 -18.85 -11.01
N TYR A 168 -19.26 -19.20 -12.29
CA TYR A 168 -19.95 -20.36 -12.81
C TYR A 168 -19.04 -21.16 -13.72
N VAL A 169 -18.73 -22.41 -13.32
CA VAL A 169 -17.91 -23.34 -14.09
C VAL A 169 -18.85 -24.15 -15.00
N ILE A 170 -19.08 -23.64 -16.19
CA ILE A 170 -20.02 -24.19 -17.18
C ILE A 170 -19.54 -25.56 -17.67
N SER A 171 -18.23 -25.74 -17.84
CA SER A 171 -17.64 -27.01 -18.31
C SER A 171 -17.93 -28.20 -17.41
N LYS A 172 -18.32 -27.99 -16.13
CA LYS A 172 -18.74 -29.05 -15.20
C LYS A 172 -20.21 -29.41 -15.30
N GLU A 173 -20.99 -28.79 -16.17
CA GLU A 173 -22.39 -29.11 -16.35
C GLU A 173 -22.57 -30.40 -17.18
N PRO A 174 -23.62 -31.20 -16.91
CA PRO A 174 -23.86 -32.45 -17.65
C PRO A 174 -24.02 -32.28 -19.16
N PHE A 175 -24.57 -31.14 -19.61
CA PHE A 175 -24.74 -30.85 -21.04
C PHE A 175 -23.43 -30.55 -21.75
N MET A 176 -22.35 -30.24 -21.03
CA MET A 176 -21.01 -29.90 -21.58
C MET A 176 -20.10 -31.17 -21.68
N VAL A 177 -20.51 -32.33 -21.23
CA VAL A 177 -19.69 -33.55 -21.26
C VAL A 177 -19.22 -33.91 -22.67
N GLY A 178 -20.09 -33.70 -23.68
CA GLY A 178 -19.76 -33.95 -25.09
C GLY A 178 -18.73 -32.99 -25.70
N THR A 179 -18.48 -31.85 -25.09
CA THR A 179 -17.53 -30.85 -25.59
C THR A 179 -16.15 -30.93 -24.94
N SER A 180 -16.00 -31.76 -23.89
CA SER A 180 -14.77 -31.83 -23.06
C SER A 180 -13.50 -32.17 -23.85
N HIS A 181 -13.61 -32.86 -25.01
CA HIS A 181 -12.48 -33.21 -25.86
C HIS A 181 -11.80 -32.01 -26.54
N TRP A 182 -12.52 -30.89 -26.76
CA TRP A 182 -11.97 -29.68 -27.36
C TRP A 182 -12.08 -28.47 -26.45
N LEU A 183 -13.11 -28.32 -25.61
CA LEU A 183 -13.29 -27.27 -24.60
C LEU A 183 -13.24 -27.93 -23.20
N SER A 184 -12.04 -27.98 -22.64
CA SER A 184 -11.78 -28.69 -21.38
C SER A 184 -12.24 -27.92 -20.16
N PHE A 185 -12.23 -26.59 -20.25
CA PHE A 185 -12.65 -25.70 -19.18
C PHE A 185 -13.35 -24.48 -19.73
N LEU A 186 -14.45 -24.10 -19.10
CA LEU A 186 -15.19 -22.88 -19.38
C LEU A 186 -15.77 -22.34 -18.07
N LYS A 187 -15.37 -21.10 -17.72
CA LYS A 187 -15.83 -20.42 -16.52
C LYS A 187 -16.16 -18.97 -16.81
N LEU A 188 -17.33 -18.55 -16.32
CA LEU A 188 -17.72 -17.15 -16.22
C LEU A 188 -17.50 -16.63 -14.82
N ARG A 189 -17.11 -15.37 -14.70
CA ARG A 189 -17.01 -14.68 -13.43
C ARG A 189 -17.52 -13.25 -13.52
N ALA A 190 -18.09 -12.77 -12.41
CA ALA A 190 -18.51 -11.39 -12.26
C ALA A 190 -18.16 -10.94 -10.86
N SER A 191 -17.68 -9.72 -10.71
CA SER A 191 -17.41 -9.15 -9.39
C SER A 191 -17.72 -7.65 -9.37
N TYR A 192 -18.12 -7.20 -8.17
CA TYR A 192 -18.28 -5.80 -7.83
C TYR A 192 -17.70 -5.57 -6.44
N GLY A 193 -16.96 -4.49 -6.27
CA GLY A 193 -16.38 -4.16 -4.97
C GLY A 193 -15.98 -2.71 -4.84
N LYS A 194 -15.83 -2.29 -3.57
CA LYS A 194 -15.30 -0.99 -3.20
C LYS A 194 -13.94 -1.14 -2.53
N VAL A 195 -13.00 -0.30 -2.90
CA VAL A 195 -11.67 -0.20 -2.29
C VAL A 195 -11.46 1.21 -1.79
N GLY A 196 -11.01 1.37 -0.55
CA GLY A 196 -10.66 2.65 0.05
C GLY A 196 -9.16 2.91 -0.03
N ASN A 197 -8.82 4.17 -0.30
CA ASN A 197 -7.44 4.66 -0.23
C ASN A 197 -7.37 5.80 0.78
N ASP A 198 -6.46 5.69 1.76
CA ASP A 198 -6.14 6.73 2.73
C ASP A 198 -4.82 7.45 2.42
N GLY A 199 -4.12 7.06 1.37
CA GLY A 199 -2.89 7.67 0.89
C GLY A 199 -3.09 9.03 0.20
N ILE A 200 -3.96 9.86 0.73
CA ILE A 200 -4.45 11.12 0.14
C ILE A 200 -3.59 12.35 0.45
N GLY A 201 -2.33 12.16 0.85
CA GLY A 201 -1.46 13.30 1.17
C GLY A 201 -1.15 14.16 -0.07
N THR A 202 -1.55 15.43 -0.03
CA THR A 202 -1.18 16.45 -1.04
C THR A 202 0.14 17.16 -0.70
N GLY A 203 0.74 16.84 0.45
CA GLY A 203 1.86 17.58 1.01
C GLY A 203 1.47 18.88 1.72
N SER A 204 0.20 19.28 1.66
CA SER A 204 -0.30 20.54 2.21
C SER A 204 -0.65 20.49 3.70
N GLY A 205 -0.91 19.28 4.25
CA GLY A 205 -1.29 19.10 5.66
C GLY A 205 -0.12 19.23 6.63
N ILE A 206 -0.43 19.09 7.94
CA ILE A 206 0.57 19.02 9.00
C ILE A 206 1.10 17.59 9.16
N GLY A 207 2.38 17.47 9.51
CA GLY A 207 3.06 16.19 9.69
C GLY A 207 3.68 15.68 8.39
N GLU A 208 4.35 14.53 8.51
CA GLU A 208 5.03 13.91 7.39
C GLU A 208 4.08 13.68 6.19
N ASN A 209 4.49 14.16 5.02
CA ASN A 209 3.71 14.06 3.78
C ASN A 209 2.28 14.65 3.85
N GLY A 210 2.06 15.68 4.70
CA GLY A 210 0.74 16.28 4.85
C GLY A 210 -0.30 15.37 5.49
N ARG A 211 0.10 14.55 6.43
CA ARG A 211 -0.70 13.47 7.03
C ARG A 211 -2.03 13.93 7.64
N TYR A 212 -2.04 15.11 8.27
CA TYR A 212 -3.22 15.63 8.96
C TYR A 212 -3.87 16.76 8.15
N VAL A 213 -4.40 16.42 6.98
CA VAL A 213 -5.06 17.39 6.07
C VAL A 213 -6.27 18.07 6.73
N TYR A 214 -6.86 17.45 7.73
CA TYR A 214 -8.01 18.01 8.45
C TYR A 214 -7.64 19.10 9.49
N LEU A 215 -6.33 19.30 9.77
CA LEU A 215 -5.83 20.35 10.67
C LEU A 215 -5.26 21.52 9.86
N PRO A 216 -5.52 22.78 10.29
CA PRO A 216 -4.85 23.93 9.68
C PRO A 216 -3.37 23.96 10.03
N ASN A 217 -2.51 24.28 9.05
CA ASN A 217 -1.09 24.50 9.28
C ASN A 217 -0.81 26.00 9.37
N ILE A 218 -0.34 26.44 10.53
CA ILE A 218 0.03 27.83 10.80
C ILE A 218 1.53 27.90 11.01
N GLY A 219 2.21 28.62 10.13
CA GLY A 219 3.64 28.91 10.26
C GLY A 219 3.87 30.22 10.99
N VAL A 220 5.01 30.31 11.66
CA VAL A 220 5.51 31.54 12.27
C VAL A 220 6.86 31.85 11.61
N ASP A 221 7.05 33.08 11.14
CA ASP A 221 8.32 33.50 10.58
C ASP A 221 9.32 33.90 11.67
N SER A 222 10.55 34.23 11.29
CA SER A 222 11.62 34.65 12.21
C SER A 222 11.34 35.98 12.92
N GLN A 223 10.33 36.73 12.47
CA GLN A 223 9.92 38.03 13.04
C GLN A 223 8.66 37.85 13.92
N GLY A 224 8.15 36.62 14.07
CA GLY A 224 6.97 36.33 14.88
C GLY A 224 5.63 36.53 14.16
N HIS A 225 5.62 36.79 12.84
CA HIS A 225 4.37 36.91 12.09
C HIS A 225 3.78 35.52 11.79
N TYR A 226 2.46 35.41 11.98
CA TYR A 226 1.70 34.19 11.68
C TYR A 226 1.28 34.17 10.21
N SER A 227 1.45 33.03 9.57
CA SER A 227 0.95 32.78 8.21
C SER A 227 0.27 31.44 8.11
N ILE A 228 -0.86 31.36 7.40
CA ILE A 228 -1.54 30.11 7.12
C ILE A 228 -0.77 29.40 5.99
N LYS A 229 -0.26 28.21 6.27
CA LYS A 229 0.45 27.35 5.30
C LYS A 229 -0.48 26.40 4.59
N SER A 230 -1.54 25.94 5.27
CA SER A 230 -2.65 25.19 4.67
C SER A 230 -3.92 25.34 5.49
N TYR A 231 -5.06 25.31 4.81
CA TYR A 231 -6.37 25.27 5.47
C TYR A 231 -6.70 23.82 5.80
N GLY A 232 -7.07 23.53 7.06
CA GLY A 232 -7.56 22.22 7.44
C GLY A 232 -9.01 22.03 7.01
N ASP A 233 -9.35 20.85 6.50
CA ASP A 233 -10.73 20.49 6.19
C ASP A 233 -11.13 19.21 6.93
N PRO A 234 -11.93 19.30 8.01
CA PRO A 234 -12.39 18.13 8.76
C PRO A 234 -13.37 17.24 8.00
N THR A 235 -13.84 17.66 6.83
CA THR A 235 -14.74 16.87 5.97
C THR A 235 -14.01 15.92 5.05
N VAL A 236 -12.68 16.02 4.96
CA VAL A 236 -11.84 15.12 4.16
C VAL A 236 -12.06 13.66 4.57
N GLN A 237 -12.25 12.81 3.58
CA GLN A 237 -12.61 11.41 3.74
C GLN A 237 -11.86 10.51 2.75
N TRP A 238 -12.07 9.21 2.88
CA TRP A 238 -11.49 8.19 2.02
C TRP A 238 -11.77 8.44 0.53
N GLU A 239 -10.75 8.29 -0.28
CA GLU A 239 -10.92 8.09 -1.72
C GLU A 239 -11.46 6.68 -1.95
N ILE A 240 -12.47 6.54 -2.78
CA ILE A 240 -13.15 5.27 -3.02
C ILE A 240 -13.05 4.90 -4.50
N ALA A 241 -12.57 3.69 -4.78
CA ALA A 241 -12.62 3.07 -6.09
C ALA A 241 -13.72 1.99 -6.10
N GLU A 242 -14.70 2.15 -6.98
CA GLU A 242 -15.74 1.16 -7.26
C GLU A 242 -15.33 0.39 -8.52
N GLN A 243 -15.14 -0.92 -8.36
CA GLN A 243 -14.66 -1.80 -9.42
C GLN A 243 -15.74 -2.80 -9.81
N THR A 244 -15.99 -2.92 -11.10
CA THR A 244 -16.84 -3.95 -11.69
C THR A 244 -16.03 -4.70 -12.73
N ASN A 245 -16.04 -6.02 -12.66
CA ASN A 245 -15.33 -6.88 -13.60
C ASN A 245 -16.23 -8.04 -14.06
N PHE A 246 -16.16 -8.36 -15.35
CA PHE A 246 -16.71 -9.56 -15.94
C PHE A 246 -15.60 -10.30 -16.65
N GLY A 247 -15.43 -11.57 -16.33
CA GLY A 247 -14.33 -12.40 -16.85
C GLY A 247 -14.84 -13.71 -17.46
N LEU A 248 -14.14 -14.14 -18.49
CA LEU A 248 -14.32 -15.42 -19.18
C LEU A 248 -12.98 -16.16 -19.20
N GLU A 249 -12.97 -17.39 -18.72
CA GLU A 249 -11.79 -18.26 -18.74
C GLU A 249 -12.13 -19.51 -19.57
N MET A 250 -11.25 -19.84 -20.52
CA MET A 250 -11.42 -20.98 -21.43
C MET A 250 -10.11 -21.74 -21.55
N THR A 251 -10.21 -23.07 -21.51
CA THR A 251 -9.09 -23.97 -21.79
C THR A 251 -9.50 -24.96 -22.87
N PHE A 252 -8.72 -25.03 -23.93
CA PHE A 252 -8.96 -25.92 -25.07
C PHE A 252 -7.92 -27.04 -25.08
N TRP A 253 -8.36 -28.20 -25.59
CA TRP A 253 -7.53 -29.41 -25.83
C TRP A 253 -6.65 -29.77 -24.62
N ASN A 254 -7.30 -29.91 -23.45
CA ASN A 254 -6.65 -30.28 -22.20
C ASN A 254 -5.44 -29.42 -21.81
N GLY A 255 -5.53 -28.12 -22.03
CA GLY A 255 -4.47 -27.16 -21.63
C GLY A 255 -3.50 -26.80 -22.74
N LEU A 256 -3.74 -27.20 -24.00
CA LEU A 256 -2.94 -26.72 -25.12
C LEU A 256 -3.06 -25.20 -25.30
N LEU A 257 -4.29 -24.69 -25.18
CA LEU A 257 -4.60 -23.28 -25.28
C LEU A 257 -5.42 -22.82 -24.06
N ASP A 258 -4.95 -21.82 -23.37
CA ASP A 258 -5.68 -21.12 -22.31
C ASP A 258 -5.96 -19.69 -22.73
N PHE A 259 -7.19 -19.24 -22.55
CA PHE A 259 -7.60 -17.87 -22.81
C PHE A 259 -8.30 -17.29 -21.58
N THR A 260 -7.95 -16.05 -21.27
CA THR A 260 -8.67 -15.24 -20.28
C THR A 260 -9.04 -13.92 -20.93
N PHE A 261 -10.29 -13.54 -20.79
CA PHE A 261 -10.82 -12.27 -21.25
C PHE A 261 -11.57 -11.58 -20.12
N ASP A 262 -11.22 -10.33 -19.85
CA ASP A 262 -11.82 -9.49 -18.84
C ASP A 262 -12.31 -8.17 -19.42
N ILE A 263 -13.49 -7.76 -18.99
CA ILE A 263 -14.02 -6.40 -19.23
C ILE A 263 -14.20 -5.77 -17.86
N TYR A 264 -13.62 -4.59 -17.66
CA TYR A 264 -13.70 -3.92 -16.38
C TYR A 264 -14.10 -2.45 -16.50
N GLN A 265 -14.68 -1.95 -15.42
CA GLN A 265 -14.89 -0.55 -15.14
C GLN A 265 -14.45 -0.23 -13.73
N GLU A 266 -13.68 0.84 -13.58
CA GLU A 266 -13.36 1.46 -12.31
C GLU A 266 -13.91 2.89 -12.31
N ILE A 267 -14.63 3.25 -11.24
CA ILE A 267 -15.04 4.62 -10.95
C ILE A 267 -14.41 5.01 -9.64
N ARG A 268 -13.47 5.94 -9.70
CA ARG A 268 -12.79 6.48 -8.53
C ARG A 268 -13.37 7.85 -8.23
N HIS A 269 -13.81 8.06 -7.00
CA HIS A 269 -14.42 9.31 -6.55
C HIS A 269 -13.87 9.71 -5.17
N ASN A 270 -14.24 10.92 -4.73
CA ASN A 270 -13.67 11.53 -3.54
C ASN A 270 -12.14 11.70 -3.60
N ILE A 271 -11.57 11.87 -4.80
CA ILE A 271 -10.15 12.12 -4.97
C ILE A 271 -9.85 13.49 -4.37
N LEU A 272 -8.88 13.55 -3.46
CA LEU A 272 -8.44 14.80 -2.86
C LEU A 272 -7.73 15.66 -3.90
N SER A 273 -8.22 16.88 -4.08
CA SER A 273 -7.68 17.85 -5.04
C SER A 273 -7.82 19.26 -4.50
N GLN A 274 -6.93 20.15 -4.91
CA GLN A 274 -7.06 21.57 -4.57
C GLN A 274 -8.32 22.18 -5.17
N ARG A 275 -9.08 22.89 -4.35
CA ARG A 275 -10.27 23.63 -4.80
C ARG A 275 -9.85 24.94 -5.43
N VAL A 276 -9.41 24.91 -6.68
CA VAL A 276 -8.92 26.11 -7.42
C VAL A 276 -10.03 27.10 -7.81
N ILE A 277 -11.30 26.68 -7.73
CA ILE A 277 -12.45 27.55 -8.02
C ILE A 277 -12.90 28.26 -6.72
N VAL A 278 -12.09 29.19 -6.28
CA VAL A 278 -12.41 30.07 -5.13
C VAL A 278 -12.32 31.50 -5.63
N PRO A 279 -13.37 32.33 -5.43
CA PRO A 279 -13.35 33.72 -5.84
C PRO A 279 -12.17 34.47 -5.19
N GLY A 280 -11.39 35.24 -5.98
CA GLY A 280 -10.29 36.03 -5.46
C GLY A 280 -10.71 37.06 -4.41
N SER A 281 -12.01 37.45 -4.40
CA SER A 281 -12.58 38.32 -3.38
C SER A 281 -12.59 37.73 -1.97
N MET A 282 -12.42 36.41 -1.80
CA MET A 282 -12.28 35.78 -0.49
C MET A 282 -10.90 36.02 0.15
N GLY A 283 -9.94 36.59 -0.58
CA GLY A 283 -8.62 36.94 -0.06
C GLY A 283 -7.77 35.74 0.40
N LEU A 284 -8.09 34.53 -0.07
CA LEU A 284 -7.31 33.34 0.27
C LEU A 284 -5.98 33.34 -0.48
N GLY A 285 -4.87 33.30 0.25
CA GLY A 285 -3.53 33.15 -0.34
C GLY A 285 -3.20 31.74 -0.82
N LEU A 286 -4.01 30.75 -0.40
CA LEU A 286 -3.87 29.34 -0.72
C LEU A 286 -5.23 28.73 -1.00
N TYR A 287 -5.26 27.67 -1.79
CA TYR A 287 -6.49 26.93 -2.09
C TYR A 287 -6.64 25.75 -1.11
N PRO A 288 -7.81 25.58 -0.47
CA PRO A 288 -8.06 24.43 0.39
C PRO A 288 -8.19 23.14 -0.44
N ASP A 289 -7.74 22.04 0.14
CA ASP A 289 -7.94 20.71 -0.42
C ASP A 289 -9.36 20.22 -0.09
N ALA A 290 -9.97 19.47 -1.02
CA ALA A 290 -11.28 18.85 -0.83
C ALA A 290 -11.42 17.58 -1.68
N ASN A 291 -12.29 16.65 -1.26
CA ASN A 291 -12.61 15.42 -1.99
C ASN A 291 -13.57 15.70 -3.17
N ILE A 292 -13.08 16.35 -4.23
CA ILE A 292 -13.89 16.82 -5.37
C ILE A 292 -13.56 16.12 -6.69
N GLY A 293 -12.45 15.39 -6.76
CA GLY A 293 -12.02 14.72 -7.98
C GLY A 293 -12.78 13.41 -8.22
N ALA A 294 -13.05 13.11 -9.48
CA ALA A 294 -13.58 11.82 -9.92
C ALA A 294 -12.97 11.41 -11.25
N VAL A 295 -12.69 10.11 -11.41
CA VAL A 295 -12.13 9.52 -12.63
C VAL A 295 -12.87 8.23 -12.94
N ARG A 296 -13.15 8.00 -14.19
CA ARG A 296 -13.70 6.73 -14.69
C ARG A 296 -12.72 6.10 -15.68
N SER A 297 -12.37 4.85 -15.44
CA SER A 297 -11.58 4.00 -16.33
C SER A 297 -12.42 2.81 -16.80
N ARG A 298 -12.27 2.44 -18.04
CA ARG A 298 -12.88 1.25 -18.63
C ARG A 298 -11.87 0.59 -19.54
N GLY A 299 -11.87 -0.71 -19.56
CA GLY A 299 -10.96 -1.44 -20.43
C GLY A 299 -11.37 -2.89 -20.59
N PHE A 300 -10.59 -3.57 -21.37
CA PHE A 300 -10.61 -5.02 -21.49
C PHE A 300 -9.17 -5.53 -21.47
N ASP A 301 -9.01 -6.71 -20.92
CA ASP A 301 -7.75 -7.43 -20.90
C ASP A 301 -7.93 -8.77 -21.59
N PHE A 302 -6.97 -9.16 -22.40
CA PHE A 302 -6.91 -10.45 -23.05
C PHE A 302 -5.56 -11.10 -22.76
N ALA A 303 -5.59 -12.32 -22.26
CA ALA A 303 -4.40 -13.15 -22.08
C ALA A 303 -4.59 -14.49 -22.78
N GLY A 304 -3.60 -14.90 -23.56
CA GLY A 304 -3.54 -16.19 -24.21
C GLY A 304 -2.27 -16.92 -23.83
N LYS A 305 -2.37 -18.24 -23.56
CA LYS A 305 -1.25 -19.10 -23.30
C LYS A 305 -1.35 -20.33 -24.18
N VAL A 306 -0.26 -20.68 -24.84
CA VAL A 306 -0.10 -21.91 -25.61
C VAL A 306 0.96 -22.76 -24.94
N GLN A 307 0.65 -24.02 -24.67
CA GLN A 307 1.62 -24.95 -24.10
C GLN A 307 1.52 -26.33 -24.75
N HIS A 308 2.64 -26.87 -25.17
CA HIS A 308 2.68 -28.21 -25.75
C HIS A 308 3.95 -28.95 -25.35
N ALA A 309 3.82 -30.21 -25.00
CA ALA A 309 4.93 -31.11 -24.75
C ALA A 309 4.99 -32.13 -25.91
N PHE A 310 6.09 -32.11 -26.67
CA PHE A 310 6.34 -33.05 -27.76
C PHE A 310 6.96 -34.37 -27.23
N SER A 311 7.72 -34.25 -26.12
CA SER A 311 8.30 -35.37 -25.40
C SER A 311 8.51 -35.00 -23.94
N ASN A 312 8.99 -35.92 -23.11
CA ASN A 312 9.35 -35.62 -21.71
C ASN A 312 10.47 -34.57 -21.59
N ASP A 313 11.30 -34.43 -22.63
CA ASP A 313 12.47 -33.55 -22.63
C ASP A 313 12.30 -32.30 -23.50
N PHE A 314 11.22 -32.22 -24.29
CA PHE A 314 10.97 -31.10 -25.20
C PHE A 314 9.54 -30.61 -25.10
N TRP A 315 9.41 -29.41 -24.59
CA TRP A 315 8.12 -28.70 -24.43
C TRP A 315 8.29 -27.20 -24.65
N PHE A 316 7.23 -26.50 -24.94
CA PHE A 316 7.21 -25.05 -24.99
C PHE A 316 5.98 -24.46 -24.29
N ILE A 317 6.12 -23.23 -23.80
CA ILE A 317 5.07 -22.38 -23.27
C ILE A 317 5.27 -21.00 -23.88
N LEU A 318 4.21 -20.43 -24.37
CA LEU A 318 4.20 -19.12 -25.01
C LEU A 318 3.07 -18.28 -24.44
#